data_596b5a27a50866f012e76b41285aa353
#
_entry.id   596b5a27a50866f012e76b41285aa353
#
_cell.length_a   1.000
_cell.length_b   1.000
_cell.length_c   1.000
_cell.angle_alpha   90.00
_cell.angle_beta   90.00
_cell.angle_gamma   90.00
#
_symmetry.space_group_name_H-M   'P 1'
#
loop_
_entity.id
_entity.type
_entity.pdbx_description
1 polymer ?
#
loop_
_entity_poly.entity_id
_entity_poly.type
_entity_poly.pdbx_seq_one_letter_code
_entity_poly.pdbx_strand_id
1 'polypeptide(L)'
;MLTKGQKINDRYEIIKTIGEGGMANVYLAEDTILERKVAIKVLRGDLSNDEKFIRRFKREALSVSNLSHPNIVEVYDVGEEDGNYYIVRE
;
A
#
# COMPACT_ATOMS: atom_id res chain seq x y z
N MET A 1 12.87 0.10 -4.26
CA MET A 1 11.65 -0.01 -5.05
C MET A 1 11.28 -1.47 -5.27
N LEU A 2 10.01 -1.80 -5.17
CA LEU A 2 9.59 -3.19 -5.34
C LEU A 2 9.53 -3.59 -6.80
N THR A 3 9.86 -4.85 -7.08
CA THR A 3 9.93 -5.38 -8.44
C THR A 3 8.95 -6.54 -8.63
N LYS A 4 8.65 -6.85 -9.88
CA LYS A 4 7.74 -7.94 -10.26
C LYS A 4 8.15 -9.26 -9.59
N GLY A 5 7.18 -9.94 -9.01
CA GLY A 5 7.38 -11.23 -8.35
C GLY A 5 7.74 -11.14 -6.88
N GLN A 6 8.09 -9.95 -6.40
CA GLN A 6 8.39 -9.72 -5.00
C GLN A 6 7.08 -9.77 -4.19
N LYS A 7 7.12 -10.34 -2.99
CA LYS A 7 5.92 -10.45 -2.15
C LYS A 7 6.01 -9.55 -0.93
N ILE A 8 4.89 -8.94 -0.58
CA ILE A 8 4.72 -8.20 0.66
C ILE A 8 3.94 -9.08 1.61
N ASN A 9 4.45 -9.25 2.82
CA ASN A 9 3.82 -10.05 3.87
C ASN A 9 3.49 -11.48 3.42
N ASP A 10 4.33 -12.02 2.55
CA ASP A 10 4.18 -13.36 1.97
C ASP A 10 2.77 -13.62 1.39
N ARG A 11 2.09 -12.57 1.01
CA ARG A 11 0.71 -12.62 0.52
C ARG A 11 0.50 -11.88 -0.78
N TYR A 12 1.00 -10.64 -0.88
CA TYR A 12 0.74 -9.78 -2.03
C TYR A 12 1.92 -9.84 -3.00
N GLU A 13 1.71 -10.43 -4.16
CA GLU A 13 2.75 -10.55 -5.17
C GLU A 13 2.70 -9.37 -6.14
N ILE A 14 3.79 -8.64 -6.24
CA ILE A 14 3.87 -7.45 -7.09
C ILE A 14 3.84 -7.86 -8.58
N ILE A 15 2.94 -7.24 -9.33
CA ILE A 15 2.82 -7.45 -10.77
C ILE A 15 3.56 -6.36 -11.53
N LYS A 16 3.27 -5.10 -11.21
CA LYS A 16 3.93 -3.95 -11.85
C LYS A 16 3.70 -2.67 -11.05
N THR A 17 4.53 -1.67 -11.33
CA THR A 17 4.31 -0.32 -10.82
C THR A 17 3.24 0.36 -11.67
N ILE A 18 2.24 0.97 -11.04
CA ILE A 18 1.17 1.67 -11.74
C ILE A 18 1.14 3.16 -11.44
N GLY A 19 1.92 3.62 -10.47
CA GLY A 19 2.01 5.04 -10.18
C GLY A 19 3.22 5.36 -9.31
N GLU A 20 3.78 6.55 -9.51
CA GLU A 20 4.89 7.06 -8.71
C GLU A 20 4.51 8.45 -8.23
N GLY A 21 4.46 8.63 -6.92
CA GLY A 21 4.12 9.91 -6.32
C GLY A 21 5.27 10.50 -5.53
N GLY A 22 5.07 11.70 -5.01
CA GLY A 22 6.07 12.38 -4.21
C GLY A 22 6.33 11.71 -2.87
N MET A 23 5.32 11.03 -2.31
CA MET A 23 5.40 10.40 -1.00
C MET A 23 5.38 8.87 -1.09
N ALA A 24 4.67 8.32 -2.04
CA ALA A 24 4.47 6.87 -2.14
C ALA A 24 4.43 6.41 -3.58
N ASN A 25 4.75 5.14 -3.79
CA ASN A 25 4.60 4.47 -5.07
C ASN A 25 3.40 3.53 -4.99
N VAL A 26 2.70 3.34 -6.11
CA VAL A 26 1.54 2.45 -6.17
C VAL A 26 1.85 1.28 -7.09
N TYR A 27 1.55 0.09 -6.63
CA TYR A 27 1.79 -1.15 -7.37
C TYR A 27 0.49 -1.90 -7.60
N LEU A 28 0.39 -2.53 -8.77
CA LEU A 28 -0.61 -3.56 -8.99
C LEU A 28 -0.05 -4.85 -8.42
N ALA A 29 -0.83 -5.55 -7.62
CA ALA A 29 -0.41 -6.81 -7.00
C ALA A 29 -1.55 -7.80 -7.00
N GLU A 30 -1.21 -9.07 -6.78
CA GLU A 30 -2.21 -10.10 -6.58
C GLU A 30 -2.21 -10.52 -5.11
N ASP A 31 -3.40 -10.51 -4.51
CA ASP A 31 -3.63 -11.09 -3.20
C ASP A 31 -3.71 -12.60 -3.40
N THR A 32 -2.64 -13.30 -3.04
CA THR A 32 -2.54 -14.73 -3.31
C THR A 32 -3.43 -15.59 -2.41
N ILE A 33 -3.94 -15.03 -1.33
CA ILE A 33 -4.87 -15.73 -0.43
C ILE A 33 -6.29 -15.66 -0.98
N LEU A 34 -6.74 -14.47 -1.38
CA LEU A 34 -8.09 -14.26 -1.87
C LEU A 34 -8.18 -14.33 -3.41
N GLU A 35 -7.05 -14.54 -4.08
CA GLU A 35 -6.97 -14.68 -5.53
C GLU A 35 -7.64 -13.52 -6.27
N ARG A 36 -7.26 -12.29 -5.87
CA ARG A 36 -7.80 -11.09 -6.49
C ARG A 36 -6.70 -10.04 -6.66
N LYS A 37 -6.90 -9.15 -7.64
CA LYS A 37 -5.97 -8.05 -7.86
C LYS A 37 -6.26 -6.91 -6.90
N VAL A 38 -5.19 -6.29 -6.41
CA VAL A 38 -5.27 -5.17 -5.47
C VAL A 38 -4.27 -4.09 -5.88
N ALA A 39 -4.48 -2.89 -5.39
CA ALA A 39 -3.49 -1.82 -5.47
C ALA A 39 -2.79 -1.71 -4.13
N ILE A 40 -1.47 -1.62 -4.14
CA ILE A 40 -0.69 -1.44 -2.91
C ILE A 40 0.05 -0.13 -3.00
N LYS A 41 -0.20 0.76 -2.05
CA LYS A 41 0.50 2.02 -1.92
C LYS A 41 1.58 1.83 -0.87
N VAL A 42 2.83 2.08 -1.24
CA VAL A 42 3.98 1.88 -0.36
C VAL A 42 4.68 3.21 -0.15
N LEU A 43 4.88 3.60 1.11
CA LEU A 43 5.63 4.81 1.45
C LEU A 43 7.05 4.70 0.90
N ARG A 44 7.52 5.75 0.22
CA ARG A 44 8.86 5.73 -0.37
C ARG A 44 9.92 5.46 0.69
N GLY A 45 10.92 4.65 0.34
CA GLY A 45 11.96 4.22 1.27
C GLY A 45 12.76 5.37 1.88
N ASP A 46 12.99 6.44 1.12
CA ASP A 46 13.69 7.62 1.62
C ASP A 46 12.88 8.41 2.66
N LEU A 47 11.58 8.17 2.75
CA LEU A 47 10.68 8.82 3.70
C LEU A 47 10.28 7.89 4.85
N SER A 48 10.61 6.62 4.78
CA SER A 48 10.17 5.62 5.76
C SER A 48 10.80 5.78 7.15
N ASN A 49 11.82 6.61 7.28
CA ASN A 49 12.44 6.93 8.56
C ASN A 49 12.00 8.28 9.11
N ASP A 50 11.14 8.99 8.42
CA ASP A 50 10.64 10.30 8.84
C ASP A 50 9.25 10.15 9.45
N GLU A 51 9.14 10.33 10.75
CA GLU A 51 7.87 10.18 11.48
C GLU A 51 6.74 11.04 10.93
N LYS A 52 7.07 12.20 10.40
CA LYS A 52 6.08 13.12 9.83
C LYS A 52 5.37 12.47 8.64
N PHE A 53 6.13 11.85 7.74
CA PHE A 53 5.57 11.18 6.57
C PHE A 53 4.88 9.87 6.93
N ILE A 54 5.42 9.13 7.89
CA ILE A 54 4.82 7.90 8.38
C ILE A 54 3.44 8.19 8.99
N ARG A 55 3.36 9.21 9.82
CA ARG A 55 2.11 9.61 10.48
C ARG A 55 1.07 10.05 9.44
N ARG A 56 1.50 10.81 8.45
CA ARG A 56 0.63 11.28 7.38
C ARG A 56 0.10 10.12 6.54
N PHE A 57 0.97 9.16 6.23
CA PHE A 57 0.62 7.96 5.48
C PHE A 57 -0.42 7.12 6.22
N LYS A 58 -0.21 6.89 7.52
CA LYS A 58 -1.14 6.15 8.36
C LYS A 58 -2.49 6.86 8.51
N ARG A 59 -2.47 8.18 8.61
CA ARG A 59 -3.68 8.98 8.72
C ARG A 59 -4.55 8.84 7.47
N GLU A 60 -3.93 8.81 6.30
CA GLU A 60 -4.65 8.62 5.05
C GLU A 60 -5.39 7.28 5.05
N ALA A 61 -4.74 6.22 5.49
CA ALA A 61 -5.34 4.89 5.57
C ALA A 61 -6.54 4.87 6.54
N LEU A 62 -6.35 5.43 7.72
CA LEU A 62 -7.42 5.48 8.74
C LEU A 62 -8.61 6.30 8.27
N SER A 63 -8.34 7.41 7.60
CA SER A 63 -9.39 8.28 7.09
C SER A 63 -10.29 7.55 6.10
N VAL A 64 -9.69 6.81 5.18
CA VAL A 64 -10.44 6.05 4.16
C VAL A 64 -11.20 4.88 4.80
N SER A 65 -10.57 4.16 5.73
CA SER A 65 -11.19 2.98 6.34
C SER A 65 -12.36 3.32 7.26
N ASN A 66 -12.45 4.55 7.76
CA ASN A 66 -13.52 4.99 8.65
C ASN A 66 -14.71 5.59 7.92
N LEU A 67 -14.62 5.77 6.60
CA LEU A 67 -15.68 6.38 5.81
C LEU A 67 -16.36 5.32 4.95
N SER A 68 -17.61 5.05 5.24
CA SER A 68 -18.43 4.16 4.41
C SER A 68 -19.15 5.03 3.37
N HIS A 69 -18.55 5.12 2.19
CA HIS A 69 -19.10 5.94 1.10
C HIS A 69 -18.92 5.19 -0.22
N PRO A 70 -19.94 5.15 -1.09
CA PRO A 70 -19.88 4.35 -2.32
C PRO A 70 -18.80 4.77 -3.32
N ASN A 71 -18.31 6.01 -3.22
CA ASN A 71 -17.30 6.53 -4.12
C ASN A 71 -15.89 6.50 -3.53
N ILE A 72 -15.72 5.92 -2.34
CA ILE A 72 -14.42 5.82 -1.69
C ILE A 72 -13.89 4.40 -1.86
N VAL A 73 -12.64 4.30 -2.33
CA VAL A 73 -11.96 3.02 -2.51
C VAL A 73 -11.74 2.37 -1.16
N GLU A 74 -12.14 1.11 -1.03
CA GLU A 74 -12.04 0.37 0.22
C GLU A 74 -10.59 0.03 0.54
N VAL A 75 -10.18 0.22 1.79
CA VAL A 75 -8.88 -0.22 2.30
C VAL A 75 -9.05 -1.62 2.88
N TYR A 76 -8.27 -2.56 2.35
CA TYR A 76 -8.32 -3.97 2.78
C TYR A 76 -7.33 -4.28 3.89
N ASP A 77 -6.18 -3.64 3.88
CA ASP A 77 -5.11 -3.97 4.83
C ASP A 77 -4.13 -2.81 4.94
N VAL A 78 -3.48 -2.70 6.08
CA VAL A 78 -2.44 -1.71 6.35
C VAL A 78 -1.37 -2.40 7.18
N GLY A 79 -0.11 -2.21 6.83
CA GLY A 79 0.96 -2.83 7.59
C GLY A 79 2.33 -2.27 7.34
N GLU A 80 3.30 -2.95 7.91
CA GLU A 80 4.72 -2.64 7.78
C GLU A 80 5.48 -3.94 7.62
N GLU A 81 6.41 -3.97 6.67
CA GLU A 81 7.31 -5.11 6.49
C GLU A 81 8.67 -4.60 6.08
N ASP A 82 9.72 -5.02 6.81
CA ASP A 82 11.11 -4.64 6.55
C ASP A 82 11.31 -3.13 6.40
N GLY A 83 10.61 -2.34 7.22
CA GLY A 83 10.68 -0.89 7.19
C GLY A 83 9.82 -0.25 6.12
N ASN A 84 9.07 -1.02 5.36
CA ASN A 84 8.17 -0.52 4.32
C ASN A 84 6.74 -0.45 4.85
N TYR A 85 6.18 0.75 4.90
CA TYR A 85 4.78 0.95 5.29
C TYR A 85 3.91 0.85 4.04
N TYR A 86 2.82 0.10 4.12
CA TYR A 86 1.97 -0.13 2.96
C TYR A 86 0.48 -0.08 3.30
N ILE A 87 -0.31 0.26 2.28
CA ILE A 87 -1.78 0.24 2.33
C ILE A 87 -2.26 -0.58 1.15
N VAL A 88 -3.06 -1.61 1.41
CA VAL A 88 -3.67 -2.45 0.38
C VAL A 88 -5.10 -2.01 0.18
N ARG A 89 -5.49 -1.76 -1.06
CA ARG A 89 -6.85 -1.29 -1.37
C ARG A 89 -7.34 -1.80 -2.72
N GLU A 90 -8.60 -1.53 -2.98
CA GLU A 90 -9.26 -1.93 -4.23
C GLU A 90 -8.55 -1.44 -5.50
#